data_cec2e60ce380ee6f8b1909273d316fb1
#
_entry.id   cec2e60ce380ee6f8b1909273d316fb1
#
_cell.length_a   1.000
_cell.length_b   1.000
_cell.length_c   1.000
_cell.angle_alpha   90.00
_cell.angle_beta   90.00
_cell.angle_gamma   90.00
#
_symmetry.space_group_name_H-M   'P 1'
#
loop_
_entity.id
_entity.type
_entity.pdbx_description
1 polymer ?
#
loop_
_entity_poly.entity_id
_entity_poly.type
_entity_poly.pdbx_seq_one_letter_code
_entity_poly.pdbx_strand_id
1 'polypeptide(L)'
;MKICVAGQGAFGQKHLDALKRIQGVEVTSLVGGNQDATAEVAKKYSIPHFTGDLSEGIKRADAVILATPTQMHFRQGEQVMRAGKHVLIEIPIADNVADSEKLVQIQKQTGVVAMAGHVRRFNPSHQFVHNRIKKGELKVQQLHAQTYFFRRSNMNAAGKPRSWTDHLLWHHSAHTVDLFHYQTGETTSDCYAVQGPIHPQLGIAMDMGIVMRVPSGAICTLSLSFNNEGPIGTFFRYICDNATYLAHYDDLLDGKSNKIDVSKVDVSMDGIELIDREFLAAIKDKREPNGSLAQVLPCMQVLGKLEKIVDPQRRAVV
;
A
#
# COMPACT_ATOMS: atom_id res chain seq x y z
N MET A 1 -5.67 7.52 -21.90
CA MET A 1 -5.03 6.25 -21.44
C MET A 1 -6.12 5.27 -21.04
N LYS A 2 -6.07 4.05 -21.55
CA LYS A 2 -7.04 2.99 -21.27
C LYS A 2 -6.59 2.18 -20.06
N ILE A 3 -7.45 2.03 -19.06
CA ILE A 3 -7.15 1.34 -17.82
C ILE A 3 -8.07 0.14 -17.64
N CYS A 4 -7.49 -0.98 -17.21
CA CYS A 4 -8.21 -2.10 -16.64
C CYS A 4 -8.07 -2.07 -15.12
N VAL A 5 -9.17 -2.20 -14.39
CA VAL A 5 -9.14 -2.41 -12.94
C VAL A 5 -9.46 -3.87 -12.65
N ALA A 6 -8.56 -4.57 -11.96
CA ALA A 6 -8.79 -5.91 -11.47
C ALA A 6 -9.08 -5.87 -9.97
N GLY A 7 -10.31 -6.25 -9.59
CA GLY A 7 -10.83 -6.16 -8.23
C GLY A 7 -12.09 -5.32 -8.15
N GLN A 8 -13.27 -5.96 -8.10
CA GLN A 8 -14.57 -5.28 -7.93
C GLN A 8 -14.88 -4.90 -6.48
N GLY A 9 -13.97 -5.21 -5.54
CA GLY A 9 -14.11 -4.96 -4.11
C GLY A 9 -13.98 -3.48 -3.72
N ALA A 10 -13.97 -3.21 -2.40
CA ALA A 10 -13.95 -1.86 -1.87
C ALA A 10 -12.74 -1.03 -2.36
N PHE A 11 -11.54 -1.62 -2.40
CA PHE A 11 -10.35 -0.92 -2.88
C PHE A 11 -10.38 -0.66 -4.39
N GLY A 12 -10.82 -1.63 -5.20
CA GLY A 12 -10.99 -1.39 -6.63
C GLY A 12 -12.00 -0.28 -6.92
N GLN A 13 -13.09 -0.19 -6.14
CA GLN A 13 -14.05 0.91 -6.27
C GLN A 13 -13.46 2.27 -5.86
N LYS A 14 -12.56 2.33 -4.87
CA LYS A 14 -11.84 3.57 -4.54
C LYS A 14 -10.96 4.05 -5.71
N HIS A 15 -10.26 3.14 -6.40
CA HIS A 15 -9.54 3.48 -7.63
C HIS A 15 -10.49 3.93 -8.74
N LEU A 16 -11.63 3.27 -8.93
CA LEU A 16 -12.64 3.70 -9.91
C LEU A 16 -13.17 5.10 -9.60
N ASP A 17 -13.41 5.43 -8.32
CA ASP A 17 -13.82 6.77 -7.91
C ASP A 17 -12.72 7.81 -8.16
N ALA A 18 -11.46 7.47 -7.88
CA ALA A 18 -10.31 8.33 -8.14
C ALA A 18 -10.10 8.56 -9.64
N LEU A 19 -10.14 7.51 -10.46
CA LEU A 19 -9.94 7.57 -11.91
C LEU A 19 -10.99 8.45 -12.62
N LYS A 20 -12.24 8.50 -12.11
CA LYS A 20 -13.28 9.43 -12.62
C LYS A 20 -12.89 10.91 -12.53
N ARG A 21 -12.01 11.26 -11.59
CA ARG A 21 -11.54 12.64 -11.36
C ARG A 21 -10.32 12.99 -12.19
N ILE A 22 -9.73 12.01 -12.90
CA ILE A 22 -8.50 12.19 -13.68
C ILE A 22 -8.85 12.34 -15.18
N GLN A 23 -8.54 13.49 -15.75
CA GLN A 23 -8.80 13.75 -17.16
C GLN A 23 -7.93 12.89 -18.08
N GLY A 24 -8.48 12.49 -19.23
CA GLY A 24 -7.76 11.72 -20.24
C GLY A 24 -7.60 10.24 -19.91
N VAL A 25 -8.34 9.74 -18.92
CA VAL A 25 -8.37 8.33 -18.50
C VAL A 25 -9.73 7.72 -18.85
N GLU A 26 -9.70 6.52 -19.36
CA GLU A 26 -10.88 5.68 -19.66
C GLU A 26 -10.71 4.33 -19.00
N VAL A 27 -11.64 3.95 -18.14
CA VAL A 27 -11.69 2.57 -17.60
C VAL A 27 -12.41 1.70 -18.62
N THR A 28 -11.65 0.89 -19.35
CA THR A 28 -12.17 0.07 -20.47
C THR A 28 -12.58 -1.32 -20.06
N SER A 29 -12.12 -1.81 -18.89
CA SER A 29 -12.43 -3.15 -18.40
C SER A 29 -12.40 -3.23 -16.88
N LEU A 30 -13.32 -4.02 -16.32
CA LEU A 30 -13.31 -4.44 -14.91
C LEU A 30 -13.17 -5.94 -14.84
N VAL A 31 -12.17 -6.42 -14.09
CA VAL A 31 -11.96 -7.86 -13.85
C VAL A 31 -12.34 -8.19 -12.41
N GLY A 32 -13.17 -9.23 -12.23
CA GLY A 32 -13.61 -9.62 -10.89
C GLY A 32 -13.96 -11.11 -10.77
N GLY A 33 -13.75 -11.66 -9.58
CA GLY A 33 -13.94 -13.10 -9.32
C GLY A 33 -15.41 -13.55 -9.19
N ASN A 34 -16.34 -12.62 -8.99
CA ASN A 34 -17.78 -12.92 -8.94
C ASN A 34 -18.47 -12.17 -10.07
N GLN A 35 -19.05 -12.90 -11.02
CA GLN A 35 -19.57 -12.32 -12.25
C GLN A 35 -20.71 -11.31 -12.01
N ASP A 36 -21.68 -11.64 -11.15
CA ASP A 36 -22.82 -10.76 -10.88
C ASP A 36 -22.37 -9.46 -10.17
N ALA A 37 -21.56 -9.59 -9.11
CA ALA A 37 -21.03 -8.43 -8.41
C ALA A 37 -20.13 -7.57 -9.32
N THR A 38 -19.40 -8.19 -10.25
CA THR A 38 -18.56 -7.47 -11.21
C THR A 38 -19.41 -6.71 -12.22
N ALA A 39 -20.50 -7.34 -12.71
CA ALA A 39 -21.47 -6.71 -13.61
C ALA A 39 -22.16 -5.50 -12.95
N GLU A 40 -22.58 -5.64 -11.69
CA GLU A 40 -23.18 -4.53 -10.91
C GLU A 40 -22.22 -3.33 -10.78
N VAL A 41 -20.96 -3.60 -10.43
CA VAL A 41 -19.95 -2.56 -10.33
C VAL A 41 -19.65 -1.95 -11.70
N ALA A 42 -19.50 -2.74 -12.75
CA ALA A 42 -19.28 -2.24 -14.11
C ALA A 42 -20.43 -1.32 -14.56
N LYS A 43 -21.68 -1.69 -14.29
CA LYS A 43 -22.87 -0.86 -14.55
C LYS A 43 -22.83 0.45 -13.76
N LYS A 44 -22.53 0.38 -12.44
CA LYS A 44 -22.42 1.56 -11.55
C LYS A 44 -21.43 2.59 -12.08
N TYR A 45 -20.30 2.12 -12.64
CA TYR A 45 -19.23 2.97 -13.13
C TYR A 45 -19.25 3.19 -14.64
N SER A 46 -20.27 2.68 -15.36
CA SER A 46 -20.40 2.77 -16.83
C SER A 46 -19.19 2.19 -17.57
N ILE A 47 -18.63 1.09 -17.05
CA ILE A 47 -17.48 0.41 -17.66
C ILE A 47 -18.02 -0.52 -18.78
N PRO A 48 -17.53 -0.38 -20.04
CA PRO A 48 -18.11 -1.06 -21.18
C PRO A 48 -17.87 -2.58 -21.22
N HIS A 49 -16.85 -3.06 -20.51
CA HIS A 49 -16.47 -4.48 -20.49
C HIS A 49 -16.19 -4.96 -19.06
N PHE A 50 -16.70 -6.14 -18.73
CA PHE A 50 -16.35 -6.82 -17.48
C PHE A 50 -16.17 -8.33 -17.73
N THR A 51 -15.30 -8.96 -16.95
CA THR A 51 -14.94 -10.37 -17.12
C THR A 51 -14.35 -10.95 -15.84
N GLY A 52 -14.29 -12.29 -15.76
CA GLY A 52 -13.49 -13.02 -14.75
C GLY A 52 -12.07 -13.32 -15.21
N ASP A 53 -11.74 -13.12 -16.49
CA ASP A 53 -10.42 -13.40 -17.07
C ASP A 53 -9.57 -12.13 -17.21
N LEU A 54 -8.47 -12.11 -16.47
CA LEU A 54 -7.52 -10.99 -16.53
C LEU A 54 -6.92 -10.79 -17.93
N SER A 55 -6.73 -11.88 -18.70
CA SER A 55 -6.17 -11.80 -20.07
C SER A 55 -7.03 -10.96 -21.00
N GLU A 56 -8.34 -11.04 -20.85
CA GLU A 56 -9.28 -10.23 -21.63
C GLU A 56 -9.23 -8.75 -21.25
N GLY A 57 -9.10 -8.46 -19.95
CA GLY A 57 -8.92 -7.11 -19.44
C GLY A 57 -7.62 -6.47 -19.93
N ILE A 58 -6.51 -7.21 -19.88
CA ILE A 58 -5.18 -6.77 -20.35
C ILE A 58 -5.21 -6.38 -21.83
N LYS A 59 -5.89 -7.14 -22.68
CA LYS A 59 -5.98 -6.86 -24.15
C LYS A 59 -6.64 -5.51 -24.44
N ARG A 60 -7.46 -4.99 -23.51
CA ARG A 60 -8.28 -3.78 -23.71
C ARG A 60 -7.66 -2.53 -23.09
N ALA A 61 -6.51 -2.66 -22.43
CA ALA A 61 -5.93 -1.57 -21.64
C ALA A 61 -4.46 -1.29 -22.01
N ASP A 62 -4.01 -0.10 -21.69
CA ASP A 62 -2.61 0.31 -21.72
C ASP A 62 -1.93 -0.03 -20.40
N ALA A 63 -2.68 0.05 -19.29
CA ALA A 63 -2.22 -0.23 -17.94
C ALA A 63 -3.31 -0.91 -17.09
N VAL A 64 -2.88 -1.62 -16.05
CA VAL A 64 -3.74 -2.39 -15.16
C VAL A 64 -3.50 -1.96 -13.71
N ILE A 65 -4.58 -1.76 -12.96
CA ILE A 65 -4.55 -1.59 -11.50
C ILE A 65 -5.03 -2.90 -10.87
N LEU A 66 -4.18 -3.52 -10.06
CA LEU A 66 -4.47 -4.76 -9.34
C LEU A 66 -4.88 -4.43 -7.90
N ALA A 67 -6.18 -4.49 -7.62
CA ALA A 67 -6.80 -4.34 -6.29
C ALA A 67 -7.52 -5.65 -5.89
N THR A 68 -6.91 -6.77 -6.24
CA THR A 68 -7.34 -8.14 -5.96
C THR A 68 -6.80 -8.60 -4.59
N PRO A 69 -7.21 -9.78 -4.07
CA PRO A 69 -6.58 -10.39 -2.91
C PRO A 69 -5.08 -10.62 -3.11
N THR A 70 -4.28 -10.37 -2.07
CA THR A 70 -2.80 -10.37 -2.13
C THR A 70 -2.19 -11.63 -2.72
N GLN A 71 -2.76 -12.81 -2.44
CA GLN A 71 -2.28 -14.08 -2.98
C GLN A 71 -2.32 -14.15 -4.52
N MET A 72 -3.03 -13.25 -5.17
CA MET A 72 -3.12 -13.15 -6.63
C MET A 72 -2.09 -12.18 -7.22
N HIS A 73 -1.55 -11.24 -6.42
CA HIS A 73 -0.76 -10.11 -6.91
C HIS A 73 0.46 -10.54 -7.71
N PHE A 74 1.23 -11.52 -7.22
CA PHE A 74 2.41 -11.99 -7.93
C PHE A 74 2.08 -12.49 -9.33
N ARG A 75 1.16 -13.46 -9.44
CA ARG A 75 0.82 -14.07 -10.73
C ARG A 75 0.17 -13.07 -11.69
N GLN A 76 -0.70 -12.22 -11.17
CA GLN A 76 -1.36 -11.19 -11.98
C GLN A 76 -0.39 -10.09 -12.41
N GLY A 77 0.50 -9.64 -11.52
CA GLY A 77 1.54 -8.66 -11.83
C GLY A 77 2.51 -9.18 -12.90
N GLU A 78 2.97 -10.44 -12.77
CA GLU A 78 3.77 -11.11 -13.79
C GLU A 78 3.05 -11.17 -15.13
N GLN A 79 1.78 -11.61 -15.14
CA GLN A 79 0.97 -11.72 -16.37
C GLN A 79 0.83 -10.36 -17.08
N VAL A 80 0.53 -9.30 -16.33
CA VAL A 80 0.39 -7.94 -16.88
C VAL A 80 1.71 -7.44 -17.47
N MET A 81 2.80 -7.54 -16.71
CA MET A 81 4.12 -7.06 -17.16
C MET A 81 4.65 -7.83 -18.36
N ARG A 82 4.49 -9.17 -18.38
CA ARG A 82 4.91 -9.99 -19.55
C ARG A 82 4.05 -9.74 -20.79
N ALA A 83 2.83 -9.23 -20.64
CA ALA A 83 2.02 -8.74 -21.74
C ALA A 83 2.45 -7.35 -22.23
N GLY A 84 3.51 -6.76 -21.69
CA GLY A 84 4.02 -5.44 -22.04
C GLY A 84 3.13 -4.30 -21.54
N LYS A 85 2.30 -4.54 -20.52
CA LYS A 85 1.42 -3.52 -19.95
C LYS A 85 1.97 -2.99 -18.63
N HIS A 86 1.71 -1.70 -18.37
CA HIS A 86 2.05 -1.05 -17.11
C HIS A 86 1.15 -1.57 -15.99
N VAL A 87 1.66 -1.61 -14.75
CA VAL A 87 0.90 -2.15 -13.62
C VAL A 87 1.06 -1.33 -12.35
N LEU A 88 -0.05 -1.07 -11.68
CA LEU A 88 -0.09 -0.66 -10.28
C LEU A 88 -0.61 -1.85 -9.48
N ILE A 89 0.13 -2.25 -8.45
CA ILE A 89 -0.22 -3.39 -7.58
C ILE A 89 -0.51 -2.84 -6.18
N GLU A 90 -1.71 -3.11 -5.66
CA GLU A 90 -2.02 -2.81 -4.26
C GLU A 90 -1.12 -3.59 -3.31
N ILE A 91 -0.95 -3.07 -2.11
CA ILE A 91 -0.03 -3.64 -1.12
C ILE A 91 -0.68 -4.78 -0.31
N PRO A 92 0.18 -5.71 0.12
CA PRO A 92 1.57 -5.94 -0.29
C PRO A 92 1.67 -6.44 -1.74
N ILE A 93 2.78 -6.16 -2.41
CA ILE A 93 2.93 -6.53 -3.84
C ILE A 93 2.98 -8.04 -4.10
N ALA A 94 3.28 -8.83 -3.07
CA ALA A 94 3.22 -10.29 -3.02
C ALA A 94 3.14 -10.77 -1.57
N ASP A 95 2.84 -12.05 -1.36
CA ASP A 95 2.74 -12.66 -0.02
C ASP A 95 4.11 -13.02 0.61
N ASN A 96 5.20 -12.87 -0.12
CA ASN A 96 6.54 -13.25 0.33
C ASN A 96 7.64 -12.47 -0.41
N VAL A 97 8.85 -12.54 0.14
CA VAL A 97 10.02 -11.82 -0.40
C VAL A 97 10.42 -12.35 -1.79
N ALA A 98 10.46 -13.67 -1.97
CA ALA A 98 10.94 -14.28 -3.21
C ALA A 98 10.10 -13.86 -4.43
N ASP A 99 8.78 -13.84 -4.27
CA ASP A 99 7.88 -13.39 -5.33
C ASP A 99 7.97 -11.88 -5.57
N SER A 100 8.21 -11.10 -4.51
CA SER A 100 8.48 -9.66 -4.64
C SER A 100 9.76 -9.38 -5.43
N GLU A 101 10.82 -10.13 -5.18
CA GLU A 101 12.08 -10.04 -5.93
C GLU A 101 11.91 -10.44 -7.41
N LYS A 102 11.13 -11.49 -7.68
CA LYS A 102 10.78 -11.88 -9.05
C LYS A 102 9.99 -10.80 -9.79
N LEU A 103 9.02 -10.15 -9.14
CA LEU A 103 8.29 -9.03 -9.76
C LEU A 103 9.24 -7.90 -10.17
N VAL A 104 10.22 -7.54 -9.32
CA VAL A 104 11.25 -6.55 -9.66
C VAL A 104 12.11 -7.00 -10.84
N GLN A 105 12.48 -8.28 -10.90
CA GLN A 105 13.23 -8.83 -12.04
C GLN A 105 12.43 -8.78 -13.33
N ILE A 106 11.16 -9.16 -13.30
CA ILE A 106 10.25 -9.13 -14.45
C ILE A 106 10.07 -7.69 -14.94
N GLN A 107 9.87 -6.74 -14.02
CA GLN A 107 9.77 -5.32 -14.36
C GLN A 107 11.02 -4.82 -15.10
N LYS A 108 12.23 -5.20 -14.62
CA LYS A 108 13.49 -4.86 -15.30
C LYS A 108 13.61 -5.47 -16.70
N GLN A 109 13.14 -6.71 -16.87
CA GLN A 109 13.16 -7.42 -18.16
C GLN A 109 12.20 -6.82 -19.18
N THR A 110 11.01 -6.41 -18.72
CA THR A 110 9.95 -5.90 -19.60
C THR A 110 10.04 -4.40 -19.85
N GLY A 111 10.70 -3.65 -18.97
CA GLY A 111 10.85 -2.19 -19.07
C GLY A 111 9.55 -1.42 -18.85
N VAL A 112 8.47 -2.07 -18.40
CA VAL A 112 7.19 -1.41 -18.14
C VAL A 112 7.25 -0.61 -16.83
N VAL A 113 6.39 0.40 -16.71
CA VAL A 113 6.18 1.08 -15.43
C VAL A 113 5.41 0.15 -14.51
N ALA A 114 5.99 -0.15 -13.35
CA ALA A 114 5.36 -0.97 -12.32
C ALA A 114 5.49 -0.26 -10.96
N MET A 115 4.37 -0.07 -10.26
CA MET A 115 4.24 0.72 -9.05
C MET A 115 3.48 -0.04 -7.97
N ALA A 116 3.85 0.17 -6.71
CA ALA A 116 3.13 -0.36 -5.55
C ALA A 116 2.20 0.70 -4.95
N GLY A 117 1.04 0.27 -4.45
CA GLY A 117 0.00 1.13 -3.87
C GLY A 117 0.32 1.66 -2.46
N HIS A 118 1.53 2.12 -2.17
CA HIS A 118 1.93 2.67 -0.87
C HIS A 118 1.37 4.08 -0.65
N VAL A 119 0.08 4.17 -0.32
CA VAL A 119 -0.68 5.42 -0.18
C VAL A 119 -0.03 6.44 0.77
N ARG A 120 0.69 5.99 1.81
CA ARG A 120 1.31 6.90 2.79
C ARG A 120 2.40 7.79 2.19
N ARG A 121 3.05 7.37 1.11
CA ARG A 121 3.97 8.23 0.35
C ARG A 121 3.27 9.45 -0.25
N PHE A 122 1.95 9.40 -0.43
CA PHE A 122 1.16 10.38 -1.19
C PHE A 122 0.21 11.21 -0.33
N ASN A 123 -0.07 10.80 0.92
CA ASN A 123 -0.86 11.64 1.82
C ASN A 123 -0.23 13.03 1.97
N PRO A 124 -0.98 14.13 1.82
CA PRO A 124 -0.46 15.49 1.92
C PRO A 124 0.29 15.77 3.23
N SER A 125 -0.16 15.19 4.35
CA SER A 125 0.51 15.29 5.66
C SER A 125 1.93 14.73 5.63
N HIS A 126 2.12 13.55 5.04
CA HIS A 126 3.42 12.90 4.92
C HIS A 126 4.30 13.58 3.88
N GLN A 127 3.71 14.07 2.78
CA GLN A 127 4.40 14.84 1.75
C GLN A 127 4.94 16.16 2.27
N PHE A 128 4.20 16.86 3.13
CA PHE A 128 4.69 18.07 3.78
C PHE A 128 6.01 17.82 4.53
N VAL A 129 6.04 16.77 5.36
CA VAL A 129 7.25 16.39 6.12
C VAL A 129 8.37 15.96 5.17
N HIS A 130 8.06 15.10 4.17
CA HIS A 130 9.03 14.64 3.19
C HIS A 130 9.71 15.77 2.42
N ASN A 131 8.93 16.75 1.96
CA ASN A 131 9.45 17.88 1.21
C ASN A 131 10.42 18.75 2.05
N ARG A 132 10.18 18.89 3.35
CA ARG A 132 11.09 19.57 4.28
C ARG A 132 12.37 18.77 4.51
N ILE A 133 12.26 17.43 4.61
CA ILE A 133 13.43 16.55 4.72
C ILE A 133 14.30 16.68 3.44
N LYS A 134 13.67 16.62 2.26
CA LYS A 134 14.39 16.76 0.99
C LYS A 134 15.11 18.10 0.81
N LYS A 135 14.60 19.16 1.42
CA LYS A 135 15.26 20.47 1.44
C LYS A 135 16.37 20.58 2.49
N GLY A 136 16.59 19.53 3.29
CA GLY A 136 17.54 19.56 4.41
C GLY A 136 17.08 20.38 5.60
N GLU A 137 15.80 20.74 5.68
CA GLU A 137 15.23 21.52 6.78
C GLU A 137 14.89 20.68 8.01
N LEU A 138 14.78 19.35 7.85
CA LEU A 138 14.42 18.39 8.88
C LEU A 138 15.21 17.10 8.74
N LYS A 139 15.52 16.48 9.88
CA LYS A 139 16.03 15.10 9.95
C LYS A 139 15.18 14.31 10.93
N VAL A 140 14.59 13.20 10.48
CA VAL A 140 13.83 12.31 11.36
C VAL A 140 14.77 11.65 12.34
N GLN A 141 14.46 11.74 13.64
CA GLN A 141 15.15 11.02 14.72
C GLN A 141 14.30 9.82 15.17
N GLN A 142 12.98 10.00 15.26
CA GLN A 142 12.06 8.93 15.60
C GLN A 142 10.74 9.09 14.86
N LEU A 143 10.25 7.99 14.31
CA LEU A 143 8.88 7.83 13.83
C LEU A 143 8.13 6.93 14.79
N HIS A 144 7.12 7.46 15.49
CA HIS A 144 6.19 6.63 16.25
C HIS A 144 4.88 6.49 15.47
N ALA A 145 4.43 5.24 15.29
CA ALA A 145 3.21 4.95 14.53
C ALA A 145 2.30 3.99 15.30
N GLN A 146 1.00 4.19 15.12
CA GLN A 146 -0.06 3.35 15.66
C GLN A 146 -1.03 3.02 14.53
N THR A 147 -1.34 1.73 14.36
CA THR A 147 -2.34 1.27 13.39
C THR A 147 -3.35 0.41 14.11
N TYR A 148 -4.52 0.98 14.39
CA TYR A 148 -5.52 0.40 15.26
C TYR A 148 -6.86 0.25 14.56
N PHE A 149 -7.40 -0.96 14.63
CA PHE A 149 -8.72 -1.30 14.11
C PHE A 149 -9.45 -2.23 15.07
N PHE A 150 -10.75 -2.39 14.86
CA PHE A 150 -11.57 -3.34 15.60
C PHE A 150 -12.01 -4.46 14.67
N ARG A 151 -11.54 -5.68 14.93
CA ARG A 151 -11.87 -6.85 14.12
C ARG A 151 -12.32 -8.02 15.00
N ARG A 152 -13.45 -8.61 14.66
CA ARG A 152 -14.01 -9.78 15.37
C ARG A 152 -14.41 -10.90 14.41
N SER A 153 -14.43 -10.63 13.12
CA SER A 153 -14.80 -11.60 12.09
C SER A 153 -14.05 -11.32 10.78
N ASN A 154 -13.99 -12.33 9.91
CA ASN A 154 -13.40 -12.17 8.57
C ASN A 154 -14.46 -11.78 7.54
N MET A 155 -15.20 -10.71 7.83
CA MET A 155 -16.22 -10.16 6.93
C MET A 155 -15.69 -8.93 6.19
N ASN A 156 -16.19 -8.72 4.98
CA ASN A 156 -15.95 -7.47 4.25
C ASN A 156 -16.93 -6.37 4.70
N ALA A 157 -16.78 -5.16 4.15
CA ALA A 157 -17.64 -4.03 4.49
C ALA A 157 -19.14 -4.25 4.14
N ALA A 158 -19.46 -5.20 3.28
CA ALA A 158 -20.82 -5.60 2.93
C ALA A 158 -21.37 -6.75 3.80
N GLY A 159 -20.66 -7.13 4.88
CA GLY A 159 -21.06 -8.23 5.77
C GLY A 159 -20.93 -9.64 5.15
N LYS A 160 -20.19 -9.79 4.04
CA LYS A 160 -19.96 -11.10 3.40
C LYS A 160 -18.59 -11.66 3.81
N PRO A 161 -18.45 -12.99 3.99
CA PRO A 161 -17.17 -13.62 4.27
C PRO A 161 -16.12 -13.26 3.20
N ARG A 162 -14.88 -12.97 3.64
CA ARG A 162 -13.75 -12.80 2.73
C ARG A 162 -13.13 -14.14 2.38
N SER A 163 -12.60 -14.27 1.18
CA SER A 163 -11.81 -15.44 0.75
C SER A 163 -10.36 -15.41 1.25
N TRP A 164 -9.95 -14.32 1.92
CA TRP A 164 -8.62 -14.10 2.45
C TRP A 164 -8.69 -13.32 3.77
N THR A 165 -7.68 -13.45 4.60
CA THR A 165 -7.59 -12.72 5.88
C THR A 165 -6.38 -11.84 5.86
N ASP A 166 -6.57 -10.52 6.02
CA ASP A 166 -5.46 -9.60 6.22
C ASP A 166 -4.93 -9.73 7.66
N HIS A 167 -3.65 -9.59 7.82
CA HIS A 167 -2.99 -9.63 9.11
C HIS A 167 -2.05 -8.45 9.33
N LEU A 168 -1.68 -8.21 10.60
CA LEU A 168 -0.99 -6.99 11.00
C LEU A 168 0.35 -6.78 10.31
N LEU A 169 1.13 -7.86 10.11
CA LEU A 169 2.48 -7.75 9.55
C LEU A 169 2.46 -7.31 8.06
N TRP A 170 1.96 -8.16 7.17
CA TRP A 170 2.07 -7.93 5.73
C TRP A 170 1.15 -6.83 5.19
N HIS A 171 -0.07 -6.68 5.75
CA HIS A 171 -1.07 -5.75 5.21
C HIS A 171 -1.05 -4.39 5.89
N HIS A 172 -0.73 -4.32 7.18
CA HIS A 172 -0.81 -3.07 7.93
C HIS A 172 0.55 -2.46 8.25
N SER A 173 1.55 -3.27 8.66
CA SER A 173 2.87 -2.71 8.96
C SER A 173 3.63 -2.28 7.70
N ALA A 174 3.34 -2.88 6.53
CA ALA A 174 3.94 -2.51 5.26
C ALA A 174 3.88 -1.00 4.97
N HIS A 175 2.75 -0.36 5.27
CA HIS A 175 2.60 1.08 5.09
C HIS A 175 3.59 1.90 5.92
N THR A 176 3.84 1.50 7.16
CA THR A 176 4.75 2.23 8.07
C THR A 176 6.21 1.90 7.77
N VAL A 177 6.52 0.65 7.47
CA VAL A 177 7.89 0.23 7.09
C VAL A 177 8.33 0.99 5.84
N ASP A 178 7.49 1.00 4.81
CA ASP A 178 7.78 1.75 3.58
C ASP A 178 7.88 3.26 3.81
N LEU A 179 6.95 3.84 4.57
CA LEU A 179 6.99 5.26 4.91
C LEU A 179 8.26 5.64 5.66
N PHE A 180 8.72 4.81 6.59
CA PHE A 180 9.94 5.06 7.35
C PHE A 180 11.17 5.09 6.43
N HIS A 181 11.28 4.13 5.49
CA HIS A 181 12.32 4.14 4.46
C HIS A 181 12.22 5.38 3.56
N TYR A 182 11.02 5.73 3.13
CA TYR A 182 10.77 6.88 2.26
C TYR A 182 11.16 8.20 2.93
N GLN A 183 10.86 8.35 4.22
CA GLN A 183 11.15 9.58 4.97
C GLN A 183 12.61 9.70 5.38
N THR A 184 13.28 8.59 5.67
CA THR A 184 14.72 8.62 6.04
C THR A 184 15.64 8.57 4.84
N GLY A 185 15.17 8.07 3.69
CA GLY A 185 16.01 7.76 2.53
C GLY A 185 16.93 6.56 2.75
N GLU A 186 16.71 5.79 3.83
CA GLU A 186 17.56 4.67 4.24
C GLU A 186 16.72 3.40 4.42
N THR A 187 17.38 2.24 4.31
CA THR A 187 16.75 0.94 4.59
C THR A 187 17.01 0.50 6.03
N THR A 188 16.09 -0.25 6.61
CA THR A 188 16.21 -0.78 7.96
C THR A 188 17.45 -1.67 8.12
N SER A 189 18.34 -1.31 9.05
CA SER A 189 19.52 -2.12 9.44
C SER A 189 19.15 -3.17 10.48
N ASP A 190 18.37 -2.79 11.50
CA ASP A 190 17.94 -3.65 12.60
C ASP A 190 16.43 -3.58 12.78
N CYS A 191 15.80 -4.71 13.04
CA CYS A 191 14.38 -4.79 13.34
C CYS A 191 14.05 -5.91 14.31
N TYR A 192 13.01 -5.70 15.09
CA TYR A 192 12.48 -6.70 16.03
C TYR A 192 10.96 -6.56 16.10
N ALA A 193 10.28 -7.70 16.31
CA ALA A 193 8.83 -7.74 16.47
C ALA A 193 8.44 -8.71 17.57
N VAL A 194 7.34 -8.39 18.23
CA VAL A 194 6.59 -9.27 19.13
C VAL A 194 5.13 -9.27 18.70
N GLN A 195 4.46 -10.41 18.85
CA GLN A 195 3.03 -10.51 18.58
C GLN A 195 2.29 -11.13 19.75
N GLY A 196 1.03 -10.76 19.90
CA GLY A 196 0.11 -11.39 20.82
C GLY A 196 -0.28 -12.81 20.37
N PRO A 197 -1.15 -13.47 21.15
CA PRO A 197 -1.62 -14.81 20.81
C PRO A 197 -2.40 -14.82 19.50
N ILE A 198 -2.35 -15.97 18.80
CA ILE A 198 -3.13 -16.20 17.59
C ILE A 198 -4.60 -16.35 17.97
N HIS A 199 -5.47 -15.56 17.32
CA HIS A 199 -6.92 -15.66 17.50
C HIS A 199 -7.44 -17.00 16.95
N PRO A 200 -8.14 -17.81 17.77
CA PRO A 200 -8.45 -19.20 17.41
C PRO A 200 -9.34 -19.34 16.16
N GLN A 201 -10.19 -18.35 15.88
CA GLN A 201 -11.11 -18.39 14.73
C GLN A 201 -10.56 -17.66 13.50
N LEU A 202 -9.74 -16.64 13.71
CA LEU A 202 -9.20 -15.83 12.59
C LEU A 202 -7.82 -16.33 12.11
N GLY A 203 -7.12 -17.13 12.91
CA GLY A 203 -5.80 -17.66 12.59
C GLY A 203 -4.68 -16.62 12.49
N ILE A 204 -4.88 -15.42 13.04
CA ILE A 204 -3.94 -14.30 13.01
C ILE A 204 -3.68 -13.75 14.41
N ALA A 205 -2.52 -13.12 14.61
CA ALA A 205 -2.27 -12.31 15.80
C ALA A 205 -3.12 -11.04 15.76
N MET A 206 -3.70 -10.68 16.90
CA MET A 206 -4.57 -9.50 17.04
C MET A 206 -3.81 -8.25 17.49
N ASP A 207 -2.60 -8.42 18.02
CA ASP A 207 -1.74 -7.35 18.51
C ASP A 207 -0.30 -7.60 18.06
N MET A 208 0.43 -6.54 17.72
CA MET A 208 1.83 -6.62 17.32
C MET A 208 2.57 -5.33 17.66
N GLY A 209 3.80 -5.45 18.16
CA GLY A 209 4.75 -4.37 18.33
C GLY A 209 5.98 -4.59 17.46
N ILE A 210 6.43 -3.53 16.76
CA ILE A 210 7.61 -3.55 15.89
C ILE A 210 8.52 -2.38 16.25
N VAL A 211 9.84 -2.65 16.28
CA VAL A 211 10.88 -1.62 16.40
C VAL A 211 11.87 -1.80 15.25
N MET A 212 12.26 -0.69 14.63
CA MET A 212 13.22 -0.67 13.52
C MET A 212 14.23 0.45 13.73
N ARG A 213 15.44 0.28 13.19
CA ARG A 213 16.50 1.29 13.14
C ARG A 213 17.11 1.33 11.73
N VAL A 214 17.45 2.52 11.27
CA VAL A 214 18.23 2.73 10.04
C VAL A 214 19.69 3.12 10.37
N PRO A 215 20.64 3.05 9.41
CA PRO A 215 22.07 3.30 9.65
C PRO A 215 22.39 4.66 10.30
N SER A 216 21.64 5.71 9.99
CA SER A 216 21.82 7.03 10.62
C SER A 216 21.45 7.09 12.11
N GLY A 217 20.87 5.99 12.64
CA GLY A 217 20.42 5.89 14.03
C GLY A 217 18.96 6.28 14.25
N ALA A 218 18.24 6.78 13.24
CA ALA A 218 16.82 7.05 13.37
C ALA A 218 16.05 5.73 13.65
N ILE A 219 15.06 5.81 14.55
CA ILE A 219 14.26 4.65 14.97
C ILE A 219 12.80 4.82 14.57
N CYS A 220 12.13 3.67 14.33
CA CYS A 220 10.69 3.60 14.19
C CYS A 220 10.11 2.65 15.24
N THR A 221 9.05 3.10 15.93
CA THR A 221 8.25 2.25 16.81
C THR A 221 6.84 2.18 16.26
N LEU A 222 6.35 0.96 16.02
CA LEU A 222 5.02 0.72 15.44
C LEU A 222 4.23 -0.21 16.34
N SER A 223 3.06 0.23 16.77
CA SER A 223 2.08 -0.58 17.47
C SER A 223 0.88 -0.85 16.58
N LEU A 224 0.47 -2.12 16.48
CA LEU A 224 -0.68 -2.54 15.67
C LEU A 224 -1.64 -3.34 16.52
N SER A 225 -2.94 -3.10 16.34
CA SER A 225 -3.98 -3.85 17.05
C SER A 225 -5.26 -3.98 16.22
N PHE A 226 -5.83 -5.18 16.24
CA PHE A 226 -7.21 -5.45 15.81
C PHE A 226 -8.19 -5.53 16.99
N ASN A 227 -7.71 -5.32 18.21
CA ASN A 227 -8.51 -5.32 19.44
C ASN A 227 -8.99 -3.93 19.85
N ASN A 228 -8.53 -2.89 19.17
CA ASN A 228 -8.80 -1.51 19.56
C ASN A 228 -10.21 -1.07 19.12
N GLU A 229 -11.08 -0.78 20.07
CA GLU A 229 -12.44 -0.30 19.82
C GLU A 229 -12.46 1.13 19.26
N GLY A 230 -11.50 1.97 19.68
CA GLY A 230 -11.36 3.35 19.19
C GLY A 230 -10.35 4.19 19.99
N PRO A 231 -9.89 5.30 19.43
CA PRO A 231 -10.03 5.73 18.03
C PRO A 231 -9.33 4.76 17.06
N ILE A 232 -9.96 4.55 15.89
CA ILE A 232 -9.42 3.66 14.85
C ILE A 232 -8.66 4.44 13.76
N GLY A 233 -7.76 3.75 13.06
CA GLY A 233 -6.98 4.30 11.97
C GLY A 233 -5.48 4.23 12.20
N THR A 234 -4.74 5.00 11.41
CA THR A 234 -3.27 5.05 11.51
C THR A 234 -2.82 6.45 11.91
N PHE A 235 -2.07 6.54 12.99
CA PHE A 235 -1.58 7.77 13.60
C PHE A 235 -0.06 7.77 13.59
N PHE A 236 0.55 8.89 13.24
CA PHE A 236 1.99 9.03 13.17
C PHE A 236 2.46 10.24 13.98
N ARG A 237 3.56 10.08 14.69
CA ARG A 237 4.31 11.18 15.29
C ARG A 237 5.72 11.17 14.73
N TYR A 238 6.08 12.23 14.03
CA TYR A 238 7.43 12.51 13.60
C TYR A 238 8.14 13.32 14.70
N ILE A 239 9.23 12.81 15.23
CA ILE A 239 10.13 13.53 16.12
C ILE A 239 11.40 13.78 15.32
N CYS A 240 11.61 15.04 14.95
CA CYS A 240 12.75 15.48 14.15
C CYS A 240 13.73 16.29 15.02
N ASP A 241 14.88 16.62 14.45
CA ASP A 241 15.92 17.40 15.11
C ASP A 241 15.46 18.79 15.57
N ASN A 242 14.51 19.42 14.85
CA ASN A 242 14.05 20.79 15.14
C ASN A 242 12.54 20.97 15.10
N ALA A 243 11.75 19.89 14.91
CA ALA A 243 10.29 19.96 14.88
C ALA A 243 9.65 18.62 15.25
N THR A 244 8.38 18.70 15.64
CA THR A 244 7.51 17.51 15.83
C THR A 244 6.25 17.70 15.03
N TYR A 245 5.77 16.60 14.40
CA TYR A 245 4.52 16.59 13.67
C TYR A 245 3.66 15.40 14.07
N LEU A 246 2.34 15.61 14.08
CA LEU A 246 1.36 14.54 14.25
C LEU A 246 0.54 14.46 12.96
N ALA A 247 0.59 13.31 12.31
CA ALA A 247 -0.13 13.06 11.07
C ALA A 247 -1.19 11.99 11.27
N HIS A 248 -2.40 12.26 10.77
CA HIS A 248 -3.49 11.31 10.71
C HIS A 248 -4.16 11.44 9.35
N TYR A 249 -3.91 10.47 8.47
CA TYR A 249 -4.27 10.54 7.04
C TYR A 249 -3.77 11.85 6.40
N ASP A 250 -4.69 12.72 5.97
CA ASP A 250 -4.35 14.00 5.33
C ASP A 250 -4.22 15.16 6.33
N ASP A 251 -4.59 14.97 7.60
CA ASP A 251 -4.43 15.98 8.64
C ASP A 251 -3.01 16.00 9.22
N LEU A 252 -2.50 17.20 9.45
CA LEU A 252 -1.19 17.44 10.06
C LEU A 252 -1.27 18.51 11.13
N LEU A 253 -0.71 18.20 12.30
CA LEU A 253 -0.52 19.16 13.40
C LEU A 253 0.98 19.34 13.68
N ASP A 254 1.36 20.53 14.17
CA ASP A 254 2.69 20.75 14.74
C ASP A 254 2.81 20.17 16.16
N GLY A 255 3.99 20.26 16.77
CA GLY A 255 4.25 19.79 18.13
C GLY A 255 3.49 20.56 19.23
N LYS A 256 2.83 21.65 18.91
CA LYS A 256 1.95 22.44 19.79
C LYS A 256 0.46 22.23 19.52
N SER A 257 0.15 21.23 18.67
CA SER A 257 -1.21 20.88 18.24
C SER A 257 -1.91 21.93 17.35
N ASN A 258 -1.14 22.86 16.73
CA ASN A 258 -1.70 23.77 15.74
C ASN A 258 -1.85 23.02 14.41
N LYS A 259 -3.00 23.21 13.73
CA LYS A 259 -3.25 22.62 12.41
C LYS A 259 -2.34 23.26 11.37
N ILE A 260 -1.68 22.43 10.57
CA ILE A 260 -0.90 22.85 9.41
C ILE A 260 -1.75 22.66 8.17
N ASP A 261 -1.86 23.70 7.36
CA ASP A 261 -2.56 23.63 6.09
C ASP A 261 -1.72 22.86 5.07
N VAL A 262 -2.19 21.70 4.69
CA VAL A 262 -1.61 20.81 3.66
C VAL A 262 -2.52 20.67 2.45
N SER A 263 -3.61 21.44 2.40
CA SER A 263 -4.72 21.31 1.45
C SER A 263 -4.47 21.95 0.09
N LYS A 264 -3.23 22.27 -0.27
CA LYS A 264 -2.90 22.87 -1.58
C LYS A 264 -3.29 21.99 -2.78
N VAL A 265 -3.67 20.76 -2.53
CA VAL A 265 -4.15 19.81 -3.55
C VAL A 265 -5.52 19.33 -3.10
N ASP A 266 -6.57 19.76 -3.78
CA ASP A 266 -7.94 19.26 -3.57
C ASP A 266 -8.05 17.82 -4.12
N VAL A 267 -7.59 16.87 -3.32
CA VAL A 267 -7.66 15.43 -3.61
C VAL A 267 -8.41 14.73 -2.50
N SER A 268 -9.08 13.67 -2.86
CA SER A 268 -9.86 12.82 -1.95
C SER A 268 -9.29 11.39 -1.89
N MET A 269 -9.98 10.51 -1.22
CA MET A 269 -9.66 9.07 -1.19
C MET A 269 -8.38 8.70 -0.44
N ASP A 270 -8.04 9.42 0.63
CA ASP A 270 -6.90 9.09 1.50
C ASP A 270 -5.58 8.88 0.71
N GLY A 271 -5.35 9.67 -0.34
CA GLY A 271 -4.15 9.61 -1.18
C GLY A 271 -4.24 8.64 -2.37
N ILE A 272 -5.31 7.89 -2.56
CA ILE A 272 -5.46 6.95 -3.69
C ILE A 272 -5.47 7.69 -5.03
N GLU A 273 -6.17 8.83 -5.13
CA GLU A 273 -6.14 9.65 -6.34
C GLU A 273 -4.72 10.11 -6.70
N LEU A 274 -3.91 10.46 -5.70
CA LEU A 274 -2.52 10.88 -5.91
C LEU A 274 -1.63 9.72 -6.39
N ILE A 275 -1.86 8.50 -5.89
CA ILE A 275 -1.20 7.29 -6.40
C ILE A 275 -1.53 7.09 -7.87
N ASP A 276 -2.81 7.13 -8.22
CA ASP A 276 -3.26 6.92 -9.60
C ASP A 276 -2.69 8.00 -10.52
N ARG A 277 -2.66 9.27 -10.09
CA ARG A 277 -2.04 10.38 -10.84
C ARG A 277 -0.55 10.17 -11.04
N GLU A 278 0.19 9.73 -10.01
CA GLU A 278 1.62 9.44 -10.11
C GLU A 278 1.89 8.28 -11.08
N PHE A 279 1.13 7.21 -10.99
CA PHE A 279 1.25 6.05 -11.88
C PHE A 279 1.05 6.46 -13.35
N LEU A 280 -0.01 7.22 -13.63
CA LEU A 280 -0.34 7.69 -14.97
C LEU A 280 0.70 8.70 -15.50
N ALA A 281 1.19 9.59 -14.63
CA ALA A 281 2.25 10.55 -14.98
C ALA A 281 3.55 9.83 -15.30
N ALA A 282 3.96 8.83 -14.48
CA ALA A 282 5.16 8.05 -14.72
C ALA A 282 5.11 7.32 -16.07
N ILE A 283 3.94 6.78 -16.45
CA ILE A 283 3.76 6.15 -17.78
C ILE A 283 3.90 7.19 -18.89
N LYS A 284 3.23 8.33 -18.77
CA LYS A 284 3.24 9.40 -19.77
C LYS A 284 4.66 9.95 -19.99
N ASP A 285 5.37 10.15 -18.89
CA ASP A 285 6.70 10.76 -18.87
C ASP A 285 7.82 9.74 -19.08
N LYS A 286 7.48 8.45 -19.18
CA LYS A 286 8.43 7.32 -19.33
C LYS A 286 9.52 7.32 -18.26
N ARG A 287 9.14 7.53 -17.01
CA ARG A 287 10.04 7.59 -15.87
C ARG A 287 9.68 6.55 -14.81
N GLU A 288 10.61 6.33 -13.90
CA GLU A 288 10.34 5.53 -12.71
C GLU A 288 9.30 6.25 -11.82
N PRO A 289 8.26 5.54 -11.32
CA PRO A 289 7.29 6.12 -10.41
C PRO A 289 7.85 6.23 -8.99
N ASN A 290 7.36 7.19 -8.21
CA ASN A 290 7.54 7.18 -6.76
C ASN A 290 6.77 5.99 -6.17
N GLY A 291 7.48 5.06 -5.55
CA GLY A 291 6.92 3.78 -5.12
C GLY A 291 7.00 2.68 -6.19
N SER A 292 8.03 2.71 -7.08
CA SER A 292 8.32 1.60 -7.97
C SER A 292 8.53 0.30 -7.20
N LEU A 293 8.36 -0.86 -7.86
CA LEU A 293 8.59 -2.15 -7.21
C LEU A 293 10.00 -2.26 -6.64
N ALA A 294 11.00 -1.67 -7.30
CA ALA A 294 12.38 -1.65 -6.81
C ALA A 294 12.54 -0.81 -5.54
N GLN A 295 11.86 0.35 -5.46
CA GLN A 295 11.92 1.23 -4.29
C GLN A 295 11.22 0.62 -3.06
N VAL A 296 10.22 -0.24 -3.26
CA VAL A 296 9.48 -0.86 -2.15
C VAL A 296 10.00 -2.24 -1.77
N LEU A 297 10.86 -2.86 -2.57
CA LEU A 297 11.46 -4.15 -2.27
C LEU A 297 12.13 -4.23 -0.89
N PRO A 298 12.90 -3.21 -0.43
CA PRO A 298 13.46 -3.22 0.93
C PRO A 298 12.40 -3.33 2.02
N CYS A 299 11.21 -2.74 1.84
CA CYS A 299 10.09 -2.92 2.76
C CYS A 299 9.69 -4.40 2.83
N MET A 300 9.50 -5.07 1.68
CA MET A 300 9.14 -6.50 1.65
C MET A 300 10.20 -7.38 2.32
N GLN A 301 11.49 -7.06 2.15
CA GLN A 301 12.59 -7.76 2.80
C GLN A 301 12.57 -7.61 4.33
N VAL A 302 12.22 -6.42 4.83
CA VAL A 302 12.03 -6.18 6.27
C VAL A 302 10.84 -6.98 6.81
N LEU A 303 9.71 -6.99 6.10
CA LEU A 303 8.55 -7.80 6.49
C LEU A 303 8.90 -9.29 6.58
N GLY A 304 9.66 -9.82 5.62
CA GLY A 304 10.14 -11.20 5.66
C GLY A 304 11.10 -11.49 6.83
N LYS A 305 11.96 -10.53 7.20
CA LYS A 305 12.78 -10.65 8.42
C LYS A 305 11.94 -10.67 9.70
N LEU A 306 10.97 -9.76 9.80
CA LEU A 306 10.05 -9.68 10.94
C LEU A 306 9.19 -10.94 11.06
N GLU A 307 8.71 -11.49 9.95
CA GLU A 307 7.94 -12.74 9.92
C GLU A 307 8.74 -13.90 10.52
N LYS A 308 10.01 -14.04 10.16
CA LYS A 308 10.90 -15.05 10.74
C LYS A 308 11.11 -14.88 12.26
N ILE A 309 10.98 -13.68 12.79
CA ILE A 309 11.09 -13.40 14.22
C ILE A 309 9.83 -13.84 14.97
N VAL A 310 8.64 -13.48 14.45
CA VAL A 310 7.37 -13.75 15.14
C VAL A 310 6.81 -15.15 14.88
N ASP A 311 7.21 -15.80 13.79
CA ASP A 311 6.83 -17.19 13.46
C ASP A 311 8.06 -18.11 13.48
N PRO A 312 8.37 -18.74 14.63
CA PRO A 312 9.53 -19.63 14.74
C PRO A 312 9.49 -20.85 13.81
N GLN A 313 8.30 -21.30 13.38
CA GLN A 313 8.17 -22.44 12.47
C GLN A 313 8.70 -22.11 11.06
N ARG A 314 8.63 -20.84 10.65
CA ARG A 314 9.20 -20.35 9.40
C ARG A 314 10.71 -20.06 9.48
N ARG A 315 11.32 -20.15 10.67
CA ARG A 315 12.80 -20.08 10.85
C ARG A 315 13.53 -21.30 10.29
N ALA A 316 12.87 -22.45 10.17
CA ALA A 316 13.48 -23.74 9.83
C ALA A 316 13.54 -24.02 8.32
N VAL A 317 13.09 -23.10 7.47
CA VAL A 317 13.09 -23.25 5.99
C VAL A 317 14.08 -22.24 5.39
N VAL A 318 15.36 -22.43 5.68
CA VAL A 318 16.50 -21.82 4.97
C VAL A 318 17.54 -22.86 4.73
#